data_14729afa7ba668ac9429b271b3c5cb0e
#
_entry.id   14729afa7ba668ac9429b271b3c5cb0e
#
_cell.length_a   1.000
_cell.length_b   1.000
_cell.length_c   1.000
_cell.angle_alpha   90.00
_cell.angle_beta   90.00
_cell.angle_gamma   90.00
#
_symmetry.space_group_name_H-M   'P 1'
#
loop_
_entity.id
_entity.type
_entity.pdbx_description
1 polymer ?
#
loop_
_entity_poly.entity_id
_entity_poly.type
_entity_poly.pdbx_seq_one_letter_code
_entity_poly.pdbx_strand_id
1 'polypeptide(L)'
;MNEQLLSKKNVVVTYYPQVNYIHIDWIGFQREQEIYDSGEEVLQIFQKLDCHKVLNDNRKVIGPWNKAAGWTQDYWFPEMIKAGLTHFAWVFPDNVFAELSANQAMPDTDIVHKFMDYNSAEQWLKTVTS
;
A
#
# COMPACT_ATOMS: atom_id res chain seq x y z
N MET A 1 -3.82 -19.57 6.21
CA MET A 1 -2.51 -19.74 5.55
C MET A 1 -2.26 -18.56 4.63
N ASN A 2 -1.08 -17.94 4.73
CA ASN A 2 -0.76 -16.76 3.92
C ASN A 2 -0.26 -17.16 2.55
N GLU A 3 -0.52 -16.32 1.56
CA GLU A 3 -0.13 -16.60 0.18
C GLU A 3 0.66 -15.41 -0.39
N GLN A 4 1.89 -15.66 -0.83
CA GLN A 4 2.71 -14.63 -1.48
C GLN A 4 2.31 -14.51 -2.95
N LEU A 5 1.82 -13.33 -3.34
CA LEU A 5 1.29 -13.08 -4.68
C LEU A 5 2.29 -12.39 -5.60
N LEU A 6 3.27 -11.69 -5.05
CA LEU A 6 4.30 -10.99 -5.81
C LEU A 6 5.55 -10.90 -4.97
N SER A 7 6.72 -11.16 -5.57
CA SER A 7 8.00 -11.01 -4.87
C SER A 7 9.00 -10.40 -5.84
N LYS A 8 9.36 -9.15 -5.58
CA LYS A 8 10.35 -8.40 -6.33
C LYS A 8 11.37 -7.81 -5.36
N LYS A 9 12.48 -7.32 -5.88
CA LYS A 9 13.52 -6.71 -5.05
C LYS A 9 12.99 -5.55 -4.23
N ASN A 10 12.04 -4.78 -4.80
CA ASN A 10 11.55 -3.55 -4.18
C ASN A 10 10.18 -3.68 -3.51
N VAL A 11 9.49 -4.82 -3.67
CA VAL A 11 8.16 -5.01 -3.08
C VAL A 11 7.80 -6.48 -2.96
N VAL A 12 7.13 -6.83 -1.86
CA VAL A 12 6.55 -8.17 -1.65
C VAL A 12 5.08 -7.99 -1.30
N VAL A 13 4.20 -8.73 -1.99
CA VAL A 13 2.76 -8.69 -1.73
C VAL A 13 2.32 -10.04 -1.21
N THR A 14 1.68 -10.05 -0.04
CA THR A 14 1.21 -11.26 0.62
C THR A 14 -0.27 -11.12 0.96
N TYR A 15 -1.06 -12.16 0.65
CA TYR A 15 -2.47 -12.20 1.00
C TYR A 15 -2.67 -12.95 2.32
N TYR A 16 -3.45 -12.36 3.23
CA TYR A 16 -3.79 -12.92 4.53
C TYR A 16 -5.29 -13.24 4.55
N PRO A 17 -5.67 -14.49 4.23
CA PRO A 17 -7.10 -14.82 4.07
C PRO A 17 -7.91 -14.73 5.36
N GLN A 18 -7.33 -14.95 6.51
CA GLN A 18 -8.06 -14.94 7.78
C GLN A 18 -8.64 -13.59 8.12
N VAL A 19 -7.91 -12.50 7.79
CA VAL A 19 -8.38 -11.12 7.99
C VAL A 19 -8.90 -10.54 6.67
N ASN A 20 -8.53 -11.18 5.57
CA ASN A 20 -8.90 -10.80 4.21
C ASN A 20 -8.31 -9.44 3.82
N TYR A 21 -6.97 -9.31 3.89
CA TYR A 21 -6.25 -8.13 3.40
C TYR A 21 -5.00 -8.55 2.65
N ILE A 22 -4.49 -7.67 1.80
CA ILE A 22 -3.16 -7.85 1.23
C ILE A 22 -2.18 -6.92 1.94
N HIS A 23 -0.99 -7.46 2.22
CA HIS A 23 0.14 -6.72 2.77
C HIS A 23 1.07 -6.36 1.63
N ILE A 24 1.26 -5.06 1.40
CA ILE A 24 2.20 -4.57 0.39
C ILE A 24 3.42 -4.05 1.13
N ASP A 25 4.50 -4.80 1.08
CA ASP A 25 5.74 -4.49 1.80
C ASP A 25 6.73 -3.89 0.82
N TRP A 26 6.86 -2.57 0.83
CA TRP A 26 7.82 -1.85 -0.01
C TRP A 26 9.18 -1.83 0.65
N ILE A 27 10.24 -2.13 -0.12
CA ILE A 27 11.57 -2.40 0.45
C ILE A 27 12.62 -1.51 -0.21
N GLY A 28 13.29 -0.69 0.61
CA GLY A 28 14.44 0.09 0.20
C GLY A 28 14.10 1.37 -0.54
N PHE A 29 15.05 1.85 -1.33
CA PHE A 29 14.86 3.04 -2.16
C PHE A 29 13.98 2.70 -3.35
N GLN A 30 12.93 3.48 -3.57
CA GLN A 30 11.98 3.25 -4.65
C GLN A 30 12.28 4.20 -5.81
N ARG A 31 12.69 3.66 -6.94
CA ARG A 31 12.84 4.46 -8.16
C ARG A 31 11.48 4.74 -8.75
N GLU A 32 11.37 5.87 -9.44
CA GLU A 32 10.10 6.29 -10.05
C GLU A 32 9.48 5.20 -10.91
N GLN A 33 10.26 4.63 -11.82
CA GLN A 33 9.77 3.58 -12.72
C GLN A 33 9.36 2.31 -11.97
N GLU A 34 10.08 1.97 -10.89
CA GLU A 34 9.73 0.82 -10.07
C GLU A 34 8.37 0.98 -9.39
N ILE A 35 8.06 2.20 -8.95
CA ILE A 35 6.76 2.48 -8.35
C ILE A 35 5.66 2.33 -9.39
N TYR A 36 5.85 2.86 -10.59
CA TYR A 36 4.86 2.71 -11.65
C TYR A 36 4.62 1.24 -12.00
N ASP A 37 5.70 0.50 -12.23
CA ASP A 37 5.60 -0.91 -12.63
C ASP A 37 4.97 -1.76 -11.53
N SER A 38 5.46 -1.59 -10.29
CA SER A 38 4.96 -2.37 -9.16
C SER A 38 3.56 -1.96 -8.77
N GLY A 39 3.25 -0.67 -8.84
CA GLY A 39 1.89 -0.18 -8.58
C GLY A 39 0.88 -0.77 -9.54
N GLU A 40 1.23 -0.86 -10.83
CA GLU A 40 0.36 -1.50 -11.84
C GLU A 40 0.20 -2.99 -11.56
N GLU A 41 1.27 -3.67 -11.18
CA GLU A 41 1.20 -5.11 -10.85
C GLU A 41 0.30 -5.36 -9.64
N VAL A 42 0.43 -4.52 -8.60
CA VAL A 42 -0.44 -4.61 -7.42
C VAL A 42 -1.89 -4.37 -7.81
N LEU A 43 -2.15 -3.37 -8.64
CA LEU A 43 -3.50 -3.08 -9.12
C LEU A 43 -4.10 -4.28 -9.85
N GLN A 44 -3.34 -4.92 -10.74
CA GLN A 44 -3.80 -6.11 -11.47
C GLN A 44 -4.11 -7.27 -10.52
N ILE A 45 -3.28 -7.48 -9.51
CA ILE A 45 -3.52 -8.51 -8.48
C ILE A 45 -4.83 -8.19 -7.74
N PHE A 46 -4.99 -6.96 -7.32
CA PHE A 46 -6.15 -6.53 -6.54
C PHE A 46 -7.45 -6.66 -7.33
N GLN A 47 -7.41 -6.35 -8.63
CA GLN A 47 -8.58 -6.48 -9.52
C GLN A 47 -9.10 -7.91 -9.63
N LYS A 48 -8.22 -8.90 -9.46
CA LYS A 48 -8.55 -10.33 -9.61
C LYS A 48 -8.83 -11.02 -8.30
N LEU A 49 -8.58 -10.35 -7.17
CA LEU A 49 -8.69 -10.95 -5.85
C LEU A 49 -9.98 -10.46 -5.19
N ASP A 50 -10.70 -11.37 -4.54
CA ASP A 50 -11.89 -10.99 -3.76
C ASP A 50 -11.43 -10.46 -2.39
N CYS A 51 -10.88 -9.26 -2.40
CA CYS A 51 -10.29 -8.61 -1.24
C CYS A 51 -10.48 -7.10 -1.38
N HIS A 52 -10.82 -6.43 -0.29
CA HIS A 52 -11.12 -5.00 -0.30
C HIS A 52 -10.28 -4.20 0.70
N LYS A 53 -9.34 -4.86 1.38
CA LYS A 53 -8.52 -4.25 2.43
C LYS A 53 -7.05 -4.38 2.08
N VAL A 54 -6.29 -3.31 2.35
CA VAL A 54 -4.86 -3.26 2.08
C VAL A 54 -4.12 -2.76 3.32
N LEU A 55 -3.01 -3.40 3.66
CA LEU A 55 -2.03 -2.87 4.59
C LEU A 55 -0.79 -2.49 3.77
N ASN A 56 -0.61 -1.19 3.56
CA ASN A 56 0.50 -0.66 2.78
C ASN A 56 1.64 -0.29 3.72
N ASP A 57 2.73 -1.05 3.64
CA ASP A 57 3.81 -1.00 4.62
C ASP A 57 5.02 -0.29 4.06
N ASN A 58 5.30 0.92 4.57
CA ASN A 58 6.43 1.73 4.15
C ASN A 58 7.57 1.74 5.17
N ARG A 59 7.53 0.86 6.19
CA ARG A 59 8.56 0.86 7.25
C ARG A 59 9.97 0.69 6.72
N LYS A 60 10.13 -0.02 5.61
CA LYS A 60 11.44 -0.32 5.02
C LYS A 60 11.83 0.64 3.90
N VAL A 61 10.96 1.59 3.56
CA VAL A 61 11.24 2.57 2.48
C VAL A 61 12.23 3.60 2.98
N ILE A 62 13.26 3.89 2.18
CA ILE A 62 14.27 4.89 2.48
C ILE A 62 14.33 5.90 1.34
N GLY A 63 14.68 7.15 1.70
CA GLY A 63 14.84 8.21 0.71
C GLY A 63 13.53 8.72 0.12
N PRO A 64 13.59 9.77 -0.70
CA PRO A 64 12.39 10.35 -1.31
C PRO A 64 11.93 9.54 -2.52
N TRP A 65 10.62 9.55 -2.76
CA TRP A 65 10.01 9.05 -3.99
C TRP A 65 8.95 10.03 -4.51
N ASN A 66 9.18 11.31 -4.26
CA ASN A 66 8.24 12.39 -4.54
C ASN A 66 7.85 12.52 -6.01
N LYS A 67 8.70 12.05 -6.94
CA LYS A 67 8.39 12.10 -8.37
C LYS A 67 7.19 11.23 -8.73
N ALA A 68 6.97 10.16 -8.00
CA ALA A 68 5.84 9.25 -8.23
C ALA A 68 4.64 9.57 -7.33
N ALA A 69 4.76 10.53 -6.41
CA ALA A 69 3.68 10.81 -5.45
C ALA A 69 2.40 11.29 -6.12
N GLY A 70 2.52 12.17 -7.12
CA GLY A 70 1.35 12.66 -7.86
C GLY A 70 0.63 11.56 -8.62
N TRP A 71 1.37 10.69 -9.27
CA TRP A 71 0.81 9.53 -9.96
C TRP A 71 0.06 8.62 -8.98
N THR A 72 0.64 8.38 -7.82
CA THR A 72 0.03 7.56 -6.77
C THR A 72 -1.30 8.16 -6.33
N GLN A 73 -1.32 9.46 -6.05
CA GLN A 73 -2.51 10.16 -5.60
C GLN A 73 -3.59 10.24 -6.68
N ASP A 74 -3.20 10.60 -7.91
CA ASP A 74 -4.15 10.96 -8.97
C ASP A 74 -4.56 9.79 -9.85
N TYR A 75 -3.76 8.73 -9.91
CA TYR A 75 -4.06 7.57 -10.74
C TYR A 75 -4.21 6.28 -9.93
N TRP A 76 -3.21 5.92 -9.13
CA TRP A 76 -3.18 4.60 -8.49
C TRP A 76 -4.31 4.44 -7.47
N PHE A 77 -4.49 5.40 -6.57
CA PHE A 77 -5.56 5.31 -5.58
C PHE A 77 -6.96 5.29 -6.22
N PRO A 78 -7.28 6.17 -7.18
CA PRO A 78 -8.58 6.08 -7.85
C PRO A 78 -8.82 4.72 -8.52
N GLU A 79 -7.80 4.13 -9.14
CA GLU A 79 -7.94 2.82 -9.78
C GLU A 79 -8.12 1.71 -8.74
N MET A 80 -7.42 1.77 -7.61
CA MET A 80 -7.61 0.81 -6.52
C MET A 80 -9.03 0.90 -5.96
N ILE A 81 -9.56 2.11 -5.80
CA ILE A 81 -10.92 2.32 -5.32
C ILE A 81 -11.93 1.73 -6.32
N LYS A 82 -11.74 1.94 -7.62
CA LYS A 82 -12.58 1.32 -8.65
C LYS A 82 -12.52 -0.20 -8.58
N ALA A 83 -11.38 -0.76 -8.19
CA ALA A 83 -11.19 -2.20 -8.07
C ALA A 83 -11.78 -2.78 -6.80
N GLY A 84 -12.36 -1.94 -5.94
CA GLY A 84 -13.06 -2.39 -4.75
C GLY A 84 -12.39 -2.08 -3.41
N LEU A 85 -11.38 -1.23 -3.41
CA LEU A 85 -10.69 -0.85 -2.17
C LEU A 85 -11.66 -0.10 -1.23
N THR A 86 -11.82 -0.60 0.00
CA THR A 86 -12.68 0.02 1.02
C THR A 86 -11.91 0.51 2.23
N HIS A 87 -10.79 -0.15 2.57
CA HIS A 87 -9.98 0.20 3.75
C HIS A 87 -8.51 0.03 3.41
N PHE A 88 -7.76 1.10 3.59
CA PHE A 88 -6.34 1.14 3.27
C PHE A 88 -5.58 1.65 4.50
N ALA A 89 -4.86 0.74 5.15
CA ALA A 89 -4.03 1.08 6.31
C ALA A 89 -2.61 1.35 5.82
N TRP A 90 -2.14 2.57 5.99
CA TRP A 90 -0.82 2.99 5.51
C TRP A 90 0.12 3.14 6.70
N VAL A 91 1.06 2.19 6.85
CA VAL A 91 2.10 2.27 7.87
C VAL A 91 3.23 3.14 7.34
N PHE A 92 3.44 4.28 7.95
CA PHE A 92 4.41 5.28 7.49
C PHE A 92 5.84 4.87 7.85
N PRO A 93 6.80 5.34 7.05
CA PRO A 93 8.21 5.05 7.30
C PRO A 93 8.78 5.89 8.44
N ASP A 94 9.88 5.41 9.04
CA ASP A 94 10.65 6.15 10.01
C ASP A 94 11.85 6.82 9.32
N ASN A 95 11.56 7.50 8.20
CA ASN A 95 12.55 8.21 7.38
C ASN A 95 11.89 9.49 6.88
N VAL A 96 12.49 10.62 7.19
CA VAL A 96 11.89 11.95 6.90
C VAL A 96 11.56 12.12 5.42
N PHE A 97 12.47 11.72 4.54
CA PHE A 97 12.27 11.94 3.10
C PHE A 97 11.17 11.03 2.55
N ALA A 98 11.15 9.77 3.00
CA ALA A 98 10.10 8.84 2.60
C ALA A 98 8.74 9.25 3.17
N GLU A 99 8.71 9.77 4.40
CA GLU A 99 7.47 10.28 5.02
C GLU A 99 6.90 11.45 4.24
N LEU A 100 7.75 12.38 3.82
CA LEU A 100 7.31 13.53 3.02
C LEU A 100 6.68 13.08 1.70
N SER A 101 7.28 12.10 1.04
CA SER A 101 6.73 11.56 -0.21
C SER A 101 5.38 10.89 0.02
N ALA A 102 5.24 10.12 1.11
CA ALA A 102 3.98 9.47 1.45
C ALA A 102 2.89 10.51 1.73
N ASN A 103 3.21 11.59 2.44
CA ASN A 103 2.26 12.67 2.68
C ASN A 103 1.81 13.34 1.38
N GLN A 104 2.72 13.52 0.42
CA GLN A 104 2.39 14.11 -0.88
C GLN A 104 1.47 13.19 -1.69
N ALA A 105 1.59 11.88 -1.51
CA ALA A 105 0.77 10.90 -2.24
C ALA A 105 -0.57 10.61 -1.56
N MET A 106 -0.80 11.14 -0.35
CA MET A 106 -2.00 10.87 0.43
C MET A 106 -3.24 11.41 -0.28
N PRO A 107 -4.21 10.55 -0.62
CA PRO A 107 -5.43 11.00 -1.28
C PRO A 107 -6.40 11.63 -0.27
N ASP A 108 -7.28 12.48 -0.77
CA ASP A 108 -8.33 13.09 0.04
C ASP A 108 -9.54 12.16 0.09
N THR A 109 -9.49 11.18 1.00
CA THR A 109 -10.55 10.18 1.15
C THR A 109 -10.48 9.56 2.54
N ASP A 110 -11.65 9.16 3.07
CA ASP A 110 -11.77 8.47 4.36
C ASP A 110 -11.32 7.01 4.29
N ILE A 111 -11.07 6.49 3.10
CA ILE A 111 -10.64 5.09 2.91
C ILE A 111 -9.24 4.86 3.46
N VAL A 112 -8.37 5.86 3.37
CA VAL A 112 -6.95 5.75 3.74
C VAL A 112 -6.73 6.28 5.15
N HIS A 113 -6.19 5.42 6.03
CA HIS A 113 -5.82 5.79 7.40
C HIS A 113 -4.34 5.59 7.62
N LYS A 114 -3.70 6.59 8.22
CA LYS A 114 -2.28 6.59 8.53
C LYS A 114 -2.01 5.93 9.87
N PHE A 115 -0.99 5.06 9.91
CA PHE A 115 -0.54 4.40 11.13
C PHE A 115 0.97 4.54 11.26
N MET A 116 1.47 4.54 12.51
CA MET A 116 2.89 4.62 12.79
C MET A 116 3.52 3.26 13.10
N ASP A 117 2.71 2.21 13.23
CA ASP A 117 3.18 0.85 13.47
C ASP A 117 2.27 -0.19 12.82
N TYR A 118 2.85 -1.37 12.57
CA TYR A 118 2.14 -2.46 11.90
C TYR A 118 0.97 -3.00 12.73
N ASN A 119 1.17 -3.17 14.02
CA ASN A 119 0.14 -3.78 14.87
C ASN A 119 -1.14 -2.95 14.91
N SER A 120 -1.02 -1.64 15.03
CA SER A 120 -2.19 -0.74 15.02
C SER A 120 -2.93 -0.82 13.69
N ALA A 121 -2.20 -0.87 12.58
CA ALA A 121 -2.79 -0.97 11.25
C ALA A 121 -3.54 -2.29 11.10
N GLU A 122 -2.93 -3.41 11.49
CA GLU A 122 -3.56 -4.72 11.39
C GLU A 122 -4.79 -4.81 12.29
N GLN A 123 -4.73 -4.28 13.51
CA GLN A 123 -5.88 -4.28 14.41
C GLN A 123 -7.07 -3.53 13.80
N TRP A 124 -6.81 -2.39 13.17
CA TRP A 124 -7.87 -1.65 12.49
C TRP A 124 -8.51 -2.48 11.38
N LEU A 125 -7.70 -3.15 10.56
CA LEU A 125 -8.22 -3.99 9.47
C LEU A 125 -9.01 -5.19 9.99
N LYS A 126 -8.67 -5.70 11.17
CA LYS A 126 -9.43 -6.79 11.80
C LYS A 126 -10.81 -6.35 12.30
N THR A 127 -10.95 -5.07 12.65
CA THR A 127 -12.19 -4.55 13.23
C THR A 127 -13.20 -4.08 12.20
N VAL A 128 -12.77 -3.87 10.94
CA VAL A 128 -13.64 -3.39 9.88
C VAL A 128 -14.14 -4.56 9.03
N THR A 129 -15.37 -4.45 8.56
CA THR A 129 -15.94 -5.44 7.64
C THR A 129 -15.66 -5.03 6.20
N SER A 130 -15.38 -5.99 5.36
CA SER A 130 -15.12 -5.72 3.94
C SER A 130 -16.31 -6.04 3.08
#